data_b8e490c51a112ded61c70e73b5c1ec2d
#
_entry.id   b8e490c51a112ded61c70e73b5c1ec2d
#
_cell.length_a   1.000
_cell.length_b   1.000
_cell.length_c   1.000
_cell.angle_alpha   90.00
_cell.angle_beta   90.00
_cell.angle_gamma   90.00
#
_symmetry.space_group_name_H-M   'P 1'
#
loop_
_entity.id
_entity.type
_entity.pdbx_description
1 polymer ?
#
loop_
_entity_poly.entity_id
_entity_poly.type
_entity_poly.pdbx_seq_one_letter_code
_entity_poly.pdbx_strand_id
1 'polypeptide(L)'
;MTAEKLSTDHLVELTDDWSLWRDFAVRSAGFPVEGLDVFGPDEVERLTEVAKDPAFQEAVAWQSRESLAHAVTKLATDAKGGPSRQRGWANVIASYWQRYCSKNDTIGFFGPLAWGEFSDDADEAISVRGGEVDAERVVHFETWAMEALAKASGIEAPLPMGPFPERALRPQLADTAALDRLELARDAVAAARGKSVAPALDRLDFIFEEVTGRAPIREEGDSGGGRTIAYLDCMRDLDVTLGPAVLDELRDSLPLVLYASRWWCGRVFDRGTALMNQITEGRSGPLGPLMGELMGAGFGLWNQMGDEQLELQRRWTSVILGDASAAEAFSDWTPAWHGAEYHSADLQIAAADVEAISRGEYLIVLGDFHGGDNPLAQGLFGLRHADPVAMMQRITAETGKGVQLVPPRHGPVEMRARSWPVFGSGDTVVLSGDEPTPAGTVGVQLSDLVVDHGVVTDRAETLSVPLAELLFLPIFVAALRSFDPIGETSERVQIGRLVVRRASWTASARELPESPEELAAWAAEQGLPRRAFVRSPLERKPRLVDFSSPTLCRTLARFIAPVREQAPDAPVEFTEMLPGPDECWVED
;
A
#
# COMPACT_ATOMS: atom_id res chain seq x y z
N MET A 1 -22.62 -8.38 32.57
CA MET A 1 -22.97 -8.79 31.21
C MET A 1 -21.96 -9.85 30.83
N THR A 2 -22.40 -11.08 30.61
CA THR A 2 -21.54 -12.16 30.09
C THR A 2 -21.12 -11.74 28.69
N ALA A 3 -19.80 -11.62 28.44
CA ALA A 3 -19.28 -11.45 27.10
C ALA A 3 -19.85 -12.60 26.25
N GLU A 4 -20.69 -12.28 25.29
CA GLU A 4 -21.04 -13.22 24.23
C GLU A 4 -19.73 -13.64 23.58
N LYS A 5 -19.45 -14.92 23.59
CA LYS A 5 -18.28 -15.47 22.91
C LYS A 5 -18.51 -15.20 21.43
N LEU A 6 -17.75 -14.25 20.87
CA LEU A 6 -17.82 -13.96 19.45
C LEU A 6 -17.59 -15.26 18.68
N SER A 7 -18.38 -15.49 17.65
CA SER A 7 -18.15 -16.59 16.72
C SER A 7 -16.74 -16.45 16.14
N THR A 8 -16.00 -17.55 16.05
CA THR A 8 -14.70 -17.64 15.42
C THR A 8 -14.79 -18.11 13.96
N ASP A 9 -15.98 -18.13 13.38
CA ASP A 9 -16.23 -18.63 12.02
C ASP A 9 -15.47 -17.85 10.94
N HIS A 10 -15.01 -16.64 11.27
CA HIS A 10 -14.18 -15.80 10.40
C HIS A 10 -12.69 -16.13 10.49
N LEU A 11 -12.29 -17.10 11.30
CA LEU A 11 -10.91 -17.52 11.47
C LEU A 11 -10.69 -18.92 10.90
N VAL A 12 -9.49 -19.14 10.37
CA VAL A 12 -8.96 -20.44 9.98
C VAL A 12 -7.75 -20.70 10.85
N GLU A 13 -7.71 -21.85 11.52
CA GLU A 13 -6.59 -22.25 12.37
C GLU A 13 -5.33 -22.43 11.55
N LEU A 14 -4.25 -21.77 11.95
CA LEU A 14 -2.93 -21.93 11.38
C LEU A 14 -2.08 -22.84 12.27
N THR A 15 -2.01 -22.54 13.57
CA THR A 15 -1.40 -23.35 14.63
C THR A 15 -2.17 -23.15 15.92
N ASP A 16 -1.80 -23.85 17.02
CA ASP A 16 -2.41 -23.64 18.34
C ASP A 16 -2.37 -22.16 18.81
N ASP A 17 -1.34 -21.40 18.36
CA ASP A 17 -1.13 -20.00 18.78
C ASP A 17 -1.58 -18.97 17.72
N TRP A 18 -1.86 -19.39 16.49
CA TRP A 18 -2.10 -18.48 15.38
C TRP A 18 -3.30 -18.89 14.55
N SER A 19 -4.09 -17.90 14.15
CA SER A 19 -5.19 -18.04 13.19
C SER A 19 -5.04 -17.03 12.06
N LEU A 20 -5.49 -17.38 10.88
CA LEU A 20 -5.68 -16.45 9.76
C LEU A 20 -7.14 -15.97 9.73
N TRP A 21 -7.34 -14.74 9.30
CA TRP A 21 -8.68 -14.34 8.86
C TRP A 21 -9.06 -15.15 7.63
N ARG A 22 -10.32 -15.62 7.62
CA ARG A 22 -10.85 -16.38 6.49
C ARG A 22 -10.82 -15.54 5.21
N ASP A 23 -11.29 -14.30 5.30
CA ASP A 23 -11.35 -13.38 4.17
C ASP A 23 -10.02 -12.65 4.00
N PHE A 24 -9.53 -12.57 2.78
CA PHE A 24 -8.36 -11.79 2.42
C PHE A 24 -8.63 -10.89 1.21
N ALA A 25 -7.93 -9.77 1.16
CA ALA A 25 -8.00 -8.86 0.01
C ALA A 25 -7.07 -9.36 -1.11
N VAL A 26 -7.60 -9.44 -2.33
CA VAL A 26 -6.83 -9.77 -3.54
C VAL A 26 -6.53 -8.48 -4.28
N ARG A 27 -5.25 -8.22 -4.52
CA ARG A 27 -4.79 -7.11 -5.33
C ARG A 27 -4.13 -7.65 -6.60
N SER A 28 -4.52 -7.13 -7.74
CA SER A 28 -3.94 -7.53 -9.02
C SER A 28 -3.42 -6.33 -9.80
N ALA A 29 -2.54 -6.56 -10.77
CA ALA A 29 -2.19 -5.55 -11.76
C ALA A 29 -3.40 -5.27 -12.66
N GLY A 30 -3.47 -4.06 -13.22
CA GLY A 30 -4.54 -3.69 -14.15
C GLY A 30 -4.36 -4.24 -15.56
N PHE A 31 -3.14 -4.71 -15.86
CA PHE A 31 -2.78 -5.32 -17.15
C PHE A 31 -2.04 -6.63 -16.89
N PRO A 32 -2.14 -7.60 -17.81
CA PRO A 32 -1.45 -8.88 -17.69
C PRO A 32 0.07 -8.70 -17.58
N VAL A 33 0.73 -9.54 -16.80
CA VAL A 33 2.19 -9.50 -16.62
C VAL A 33 2.93 -9.89 -17.91
N GLU A 34 2.33 -10.70 -18.76
CA GLU A 34 2.79 -11.03 -20.12
C GLU A 34 2.95 -9.79 -21.01
N GLY A 35 2.23 -8.72 -20.70
CA GLY A 35 2.44 -7.42 -21.32
C GLY A 35 3.89 -6.91 -21.23
N LEU A 36 4.70 -7.43 -20.30
CA LEU A 36 6.13 -7.15 -20.23
C LEU A 36 6.94 -7.76 -21.39
N ASP A 37 6.38 -8.69 -22.15
CA ASP A 37 7.05 -9.29 -23.30
C ASP A 37 7.14 -8.35 -24.53
N VAL A 38 6.52 -7.18 -24.43
CA VAL A 38 6.77 -6.11 -25.41
C VAL A 38 8.21 -5.59 -25.37
N PHE A 39 8.92 -5.78 -24.24
CA PHE A 39 10.28 -5.30 -24.09
C PHE A 39 11.29 -6.24 -24.79
N GLY A 40 12.27 -5.64 -25.47
CA GLY A 40 13.28 -6.35 -26.23
C GLY A 40 13.69 -5.61 -27.50
N PRO A 41 14.35 -6.26 -28.48
CA PRO A 41 14.97 -5.60 -29.63
C PRO A 41 14.00 -4.73 -30.46
N ASP A 42 12.79 -5.19 -30.74
CA ASP A 42 11.78 -4.50 -31.58
C ASP A 42 10.69 -3.81 -30.76
N GLU A 43 11.01 -3.39 -29.55
CA GLU A 43 10.05 -2.86 -28.57
C GLU A 43 9.28 -1.61 -29.04
N VAL A 44 9.88 -0.74 -29.88
CA VAL A 44 9.23 0.50 -30.34
C VAL A 44 7.98 0.19 -31.17
N GLU A 45 8.02 -0.84 -32.02
CA GLU A 45 6.87 -1.29 -32.79
C GLU A 45 5.78 -1.84 -31.87
N ARG A 46 6.16 -2.73 -30.93
CA ARG A 46 5.22 -3.30 -29.96
C ARG A 46 4.62 -2.23 -29.03
N LEU A 47 5.43 -1.29 -28.55
CA LEU A 47 4.94 -0.15 -27.75
C LEU A 47 4.02 0.79 -28.57
N THR A 48 4.13 0.80 -29.91
CA THR A 48 3.18 1.51 -30.77
C THR A 48 1.81 0.83 -30.75
N GLU A 49 1.76 -0.49 -30.70
CA GLU A 49 0.49 -1.21 -30.54
C GLU A 49 -0.11 -0.99 -29.14
N VAL A 50 0.71 -1.06 -28.08
CA VAL A 50 0.27 -0.67 -26.73
C VAL A 50 -0.32 0.74 -26.71
N ALA A 51 0.29 1.71 -27.39
CA ALA A 51 -0.22 3.07 -27.45
C ALA A 51 -1.60 3.18 -28.12
N LYS A 52 -1.99 2.22 -28.96
CA LYS A 52 -3.31 2.17 -29.62
C LYS A 52 -4.39 1.54 -28.74
N ASP A 53 -4.00 0.80 -27.71
CA ASP A 53 -4.92 0.13 -26.81
C ASP A 53 -5.79 1.15 -26.05
N PRO A 54 -7.13 1.08 -26.18
CA PRO A 54 -8.03 1.99 -25.47
C PRO A 54 -7.92 1.91 -23.94
N ALA A 55 -7.68 0.73 -23.37
CA ALA A 55 -7.53 0.54 -21.94
C ALA A 55 -6.24 1.21 -21.42
N PHE A 56 -5.13 1.07 -22.18
CA PHE A 56 -3.89 1.78 -21.86
C PHE A 56 -4.05 3.30 -21.96
N GLN A 57 -4.76 3.80 -22.97
CA GLN A 57 -5.03 5.24 -23.10
C GLN A 57 -5.88 5.77 -21.95
N GLU A 58 -6.87 5.01 -21.51
CA GLU A 58 -7.66 5.32 -20.32
C GLU A 58 -6.79 5.40 -19.08
N ALA A 59 -5.97 4.39 -18.86
CA ALA A 59 -5.05 4.30 -17.74
C ALA A 59 -4.13 5.53 -17.67
N VAL A 60 -3.54 5.93 -18.78
CA VAL A 60 -2.69 7.12 -18.85
C VAL A 60 -3.51 8.41 -18.67
N ALA A 61 -4.76 8.46 -19.15
CA ALA A 61 -5.63 9.63 -18.97
C ALA A 61 -5.86 9.96 -17.47
N TRP A 62 -6.07 8.94 -16.65
CA TRP A 62 -6.23 9.11 -15.21
C TRP A 62 -4.96 9.62 -14.51
N GLN A 63 -3.78 9.27 -15.01
CA GLN A 63 -2.51 9.69 -14.40
C GLN A 63 -1.96 10.99 -14.96
N SER A 64 -2.02 11.16 -16.30
CA SER A 64 -1.49 12.34 -16.97
C SER A 64 -2.09 12.52 -18.35
N ARG A 65 -3.07 13.41 -18.47
CA ARG A 65 -3.63 13.80 -19.77
C ARG A 65 -2.59 14.45 -20.69
N GLU A 66 -1.58 15.11 -20.09
CA GLU A 66 -0.46 15.66 -20.84
C GLU A 66 0.36 14.55 -21.53
N SER A 67 0.75 13.50 -20.79
CA SER A 67 1.45 12.35 -21.35
C SER A 67 0.61 11.63 -22.41
N LEU A 68 -0.70 11.51 -22.19
CA LEU A 68 -1.62 10.95 -23.17
C LEU A 68 -1.58 11.77 -24.49
N ALA A 69 -1.69 13.09 -24.41
CA ALA A 69 -1.74 13.95 -25.58
C ALA A 69 -0.37 14.06 -26.30
N HIS A 70 0.73 14.20 -25.55
CA HIS A 70 2.05 14.52 -26.09
C HIS A 70 2.91 13.31 -26.43
N ALA A 71 2.62 12.12 -25.90
CA ALA A 71 3.36 10.90 -26.18
C ALA A 71 2.47 9.78 -26.74
N VAL A 72 1.47 9.33 -25.98
CA VAL A 72 0.66 8.15 -26.34
C VAL A 72 -0.10 8.38 -27.64
N THR A 73 -0.88 9.46 -27.73
CA THR A 73 -1.64 9.78 -28.93
C THR A 73 -0.72 10.02 -30.15
N LYS A 74 0.47 10.60 -29.93
CA LYS A 74 1.42 10.85 -31.03
C LYS A 74 2.00 9.55 -31.59
N LEU A 75 2.40 8.61 -30.73
CA LEU A 75 2.91 7.32 -31.18
C LEU A 75 1.78 6.47 -31.80
N ALA A 76 0.59 6.44 -31.19
CA ALA A 76 -0.57 5.68 -31.68
C ALA A 76 -1.04 6.10 -33.06
N THR A 77 -0.90 7.39 -33.40
CA THR A 77 -1.33 7.95 -34.72
C THR A 77 -0.22 8.02 -35.74
N ASP A 78 0.95 7.44 -35.46
CA ASP A 78 2.12 7.48 -36.32
C ASP A 78 2.45 8.92 -36.79
N ALA A 79 2.33 9.87 -35.85
CA ALA A 79 2.60 11.27 -36.11
C ALA A 79 4.02 11.44 -36.67
N LYS A 80 4.20 12.27 -37.68
CA LYS A 80 5.47 12.53 -38.36
C LYS A 80 6.53 13.01 -37.37
N GLY A 81 7.20 12.05 -36.74
CA GLY A 81 8.33 12.27 -35.87
C GLY A 81 9.54 11.50 -36.40
N GLY A 82 10.73 12.14 -36.45
CA GLY A 82 11.95 11.39 -36.75
C GLY A 82 12.23 10.34 -35.66
N PRO A 83 13.14 9.36 -35.91
CA PRO A 83 13.42 8.24 -35.00
C PRO A 83 13.71 8.64 -33.55
N SER A 84 14.30 9.82 -33.35
CA SER A 84 14.59 10.33 -31.99
C SER A 84 13.31 10.70 -31.22
N ARG A 85 12.30 11.29 -31.88
CA ARG A 85 11.01 11.62 -31.25
C ARG A 85 10.19 10.37 -30.95
N GLN A 86 10.15 9.42 -31.89
CA GLN A 86 9.47 8.15 -31.69
C GLN A 86 10.05 7.40 -30.48
N ARG A 87 11.40 7.34 -30.35
CA ARG A 87 12.05 6.81 -29.14
C ARG A 87 11.68 7.59 -27.87
N GLY A 88 11.55 8.92 -27.96
CA GLY A 88 11.10 9.74 -26.82
C GLY A 88 9.69 9.39 -26.37
N TRP A 89 8.75 9.22 -27.30
CA TRP A 89 7.39 8.81 -27.01
C TRP A 89 7.32 7.37 -26.47
N ALA A 90 8.07 6.45 -27.09
CA ALA A 90 8.18 5.06 -26.63
C ALA A 90 8.72 4.97 -25.19
N ASN A 91 9.68 5.80 -24.79
CA ASN A 91 10.17 5.86 -23.41
C ASN A 91 9.05 6.24 -22.41
N VAL A 92 8.17 7.17 -22.77
CA VAL A 92 7.03 7.55 -21.92
C VAL A 92 6.08 6.37 -21.78
N ILE A 93 5.71 5.73 -22.88
CA ILE A 93 4.81 4.57 -22.90
C ILE A 93 5.42 3.42 -22.10
N ALA A 94 6.69 3.07 -22.32
CA ALA A 94 7.38 2.03 -21.59
C ALA A 94 7.38 2.29 -20.07
N SER A 95 7.53 3.55 -19.64
CA SER A 95 7.50 3.94 -18.23
C SER A 95 6.13 3.69 -17.57
N TYR A 96 5.03 3.90 -18.28
CA TYR A 96 3.69 3.56 -17.78
C TYR A 96 3.42 2.06 -17.90
N TRP A 97 3.67 1.48 -19.07
CA TRP A 97 3.34 0.08 -19.36
C TRP A 97 3.99 -0.89 -18.40
N GLN A 98 5.32 -0.78 -18.19
CA GLN A 98 6.02 -1.64 -17.23
C GLN A 98 5.43 -1.56 -15.83
N ARG A 99 4.96 -0.37 -15.44
CA ARG A 99 4.35 -0.17 -14.13
C ARG A 99 2.96 -0.82 -14.04
N TYR A 100 2.17 -0.75 -15.10
CA TYR A 100 0.83 -1.29 -15.13
C TYR A 100 0.79 -2.82 -15.18
N CYS A 101 1.83 -3.45 -15.76
CA CYS A 101 1.97 -4.89 -15.82
C CYS A 101 2.71 -5.50 -14.62
N SER A 102 3.54 -4.70 -13.89
CA SER A 102 4.40 -5.24 -12.82
C SER A 102 4.03 -4.81 -11.42
N LYS A 103 3.04 -3.93 -11.25
CA LYS A 103 2.63 -3.42 -9.94
C LYS A 103 1.15 -3.62 -9.70
N ASN A 104 0.85 -4.04 -8.49
CA ASN A 104 -0.49 -4.17 -7.97
C ASN A 104 -0.86 -3.03 -7.00
N ASP A 105 -0.38 -1.82 -7.30
CA ASP A 105 -0.78 -0.62 -6.55
C ASP A 105 -2.30 -0.47 -6.65
N THR A 106 -3.01 -0.44 -5.53
CA THR A 106 -4.45 -0.24 -5.44
C THR A 106 -4.82 1.19 -5.82
N ILE A 107 -4.68 1.53 -7.09
CA ILE A 107 -5.01 2.85 -7.63
C ILE A 107 -5.95 2.63 -8.81
N GLY A 108 -7.25 2.59 -8.51
CA GLY A 108 -8.28 2.51 -9.52
C GLY A 108 -8.09 1.32 -10.45
N PHE A 109 -8.18 1.60 -11.72
CA PHE A 109 -8.05 0.63 -12.81
C PHE A 109 -6.70 -0.14 -12.84
N PHE A 110 -5.62 0.42 -12.28
CA PHE A 110 -4.29 -0.20 -12.32
C PHE A 110 -4.05 -1.27 -11.28
N GLY A 111 -4.88 -1.31 -10.26
CA GLY A 111 -4.78 -2.24 -9.15
C GLY A 111 -6.17 -2.51 -8.60
N PRO A 112 -7.05 -3.16 -9.39
CA PRO A 112 -8.38 -3.48 -8.93
C PRO A 112 -8.31 -4.42 -7.74
N LEU A 113 -9.25 -4.23 -6.81
CA LEU A 113 -9.39 -5.03 -5.61
C LEU A 113 -10.44 -6.12 -5.84
N ALA A 114 -10.20 -7.29 -5.30
CA ALA A 114 -11.19 -8.34 -5.10
C ALA A 114 -11.06 -8.91 -3.68
N TRP A 115 -11.93 -9.82 -3.32
CA TRP A 115 -11.87 -10.55 -2.08
C TRP A 115 -11.79 -12.05 -2.35
N GLY A 116 -11.10 -12.77 -1.50
CA GLY A 116 -11.01 -14.21 -1.53
C GLY A 116 -11.13 -14.77 -0.13
N GLU A 117 -11.20 -16.10 -0.04
CA GLU A 117 -11.30 -16.80 1.23
C GLU A 117 -10.34 -17.99 1.33
N PHE A 118 -9.94 -18.30 2.55
CA PHE A 118 -9.31 -19.58 2.88
C PHE A 118 -10.37 -20.61 3.22
N SER A 119 -10.23 -21.85 2.73
CA SER A 119 -11.15 -22.93 3.00
C SER A 119 -10.44 -24.26 3.25
N ASP A 120 -10.65 -24.84 4.44
CA ASP A 120 -10.17 -26.18 4.76
C ASP A 120 -10.96 -27.30 4.06
N ASP A 121 -12.16 -26.97 3.59
CA ASP A 121 -13.10 -27.92 2.97
C ASP A 121 -13.08 -27.86 1.44
N ALA A 122 -12.22 -27.03 0.82
CA ALA A 122 -12.13 -26.94 -0.62
C ALA A 122 -11.49 -28.21 -1.22
N ASP A 123 -12.06 -28.70 -2.31
CA ASP A 123 -11.52 -29.87 -3.04
C ASP A 123 -10.24 -29.53 -3.82
N GLU A 124 -10.08 -28.25 -4.21
CA GLU A 124 -8.98 -27.75 -5.04
C GLU A 124 -7.94 -26.99 -4.20
N ALA A 125 -6.68 -27.01 -4.63
CA ALA A 125 -5.62 -26.24 -3.98
C ALA A 125 -5.88 -24.73 -4.09
N ILE A 126 -6.42 -24.32 -5.22
CA ILE A 126 -6.88 -22.98 -5.52
C ILE A 126 -8.04 -23.03 -6.50
N SER A 127 -9.04 -22.21 -6.30
CA SER A 127 -10.11 -21.94 -7.26
C SER A 127 -10.17 -20.46 -7.55
N VAL A 128 -10.22 -20.10 -8.83
CA VAL A 128 -10.34 -18.72 -9.28
C VAL A 128 -11.49 -18.65 -10.26
N ARG A 129 -12.44 -17.73 -10.04
CA ARG A 129 -13.64 -17.56 -10.87
C ARG A 129 -13.86 -16.09 -11.16
N GLY A 130 -14.37 -15.79 -12.34
CA GLY A 130 -14.57 -14.42 -12.80
C GLY A 130 -13.25 -13.82 -13.32
N GLY A 131 -13.14 -12.53 -13.42
CA GLY A 131 -11.91 -11.88 -13.87
C GLY A 131 -12.08 -10.51 -14.52
N GLU A 132 -13.32 -10.01 -14.68
CA GLU A 132 -13.55 -8.68 -15.23
C GLU A 132 -12.86 -7.62 -14.36
N VAL A 133 -11.90 -6.90 -14.97
CA VAL A 133 -10.96 -6.01 -14.25
C VAL A 133 -11.66 -4.82 -13.61
N ASP A 134 -12.75 -4.33 -14.19
CA ASP A 134 -13.45 -3.13 -13.75
C ASP A 134 -14.96 -3.34 -13.62
N ALA A 135 -15.35 -4.50 -13.09
CA ALA A 135 -16.74 -4.89 -12.90
C ALA A 135 -17.52 -3.84 -12.09
N GLU A 136 -16.89 -3.26 -11.07
CA GLU A 136 -17.42 -2.11 -10.36
C GLU A 136 -16.40 -0.96 -10.39
N ARG A 137 -16.86 0.22 -10.82
CA ARG A 137 -16.07 1.45 -10.88
C ARG A 137 -16.75 2.54 -10.08
N VAL A 138 -16.04 3.10 -9.12
CA VAL A 138 -16.52 4.21 -8.31
C VAL A 138 -15.56 5.38 -8.42
N VAL A 139 -16.06 6.52 -8.88
CA VAL A 139 -15.30 7.78 -8.89
C VAL A 139 -15.67 8.58 -7.65
N HIS A 140 -14.67 8.85 -6.83
CA HIS A 140 -14.80 9.62 -5.60
C HIS A 140 -14.27 11.03 -5.81
N PHE A 141 -14.91 12.00 -5.18
CA PHE A 141 -14.30 13.32 -5.03
C PHE A 141 -13.24 13.31 -3.93
N GLU A 142 -12.15 14.03 -4.16
CA GLU A 142 -11.22 14.35 -3.09
C GLU A 142 -11.85 15.36 -2.12
N THR A 143 -11.55 15.21 -0.83
CA THR A 143 -12.14 16.07 0.22
C THR A 143 -11.85 17.55 -0.04
N TRP A 144 -10.61 17.89 -0.46
CA TRP A 144 -10.23 19.28 -0.76
C TRP A 144 -11.07 19.91 -1.88
N ALA A 145 -11.52 19.10 -2.85
CA ALA A 145 -12.35 19.59 -3.95
C ALA A 145 -13.75 19.96 -3.45
N MET A 146 -14.32 19.14 -2.58
CA MET A 146 -15.61 19.44 -1.96
C MET A 146 -15.54 20.60 -0.96
N GLU A 147 -14.43 20.77 -0.26
CA GLU A 147 -14.16 21.94 0.57
C GLU A 147 -14.01 23.23 -0.26
N ALA A 148 -13.44 23.13 -1.45
CA ALA A 148 -13.41 24.26 -2.37
C ALA A 148 -14.83 24.68 -2.80
N LEU A 149 -15.71 23.72 -3.07
CA LEU A 149 -17.13 23.99 -3.35
C LEU A 149 -17.86 24.54 -2.12
N ALA A 150 -17.64 23.97 -0.94
CA ALA A 150 -18.19 24.47 0.33
C ALA A 150 -17.84 25.95 0.54
N LYS A 151 -16.56 26.30 0.39
CA LYS A 151 -16.08 27.68 0.51
C LYS A 151 -16.70 28.61 -0.53
N ALA A 152 -16.79 28.18 -1.79
CA ALA A 152 -17.46 28.94 -2.85
C ALA A 152 -18.96 29.19 -2.54
N SER A 153 -19.57 28.27 -1.77
CA SER A 153 -20.97 28.36 -1.30
C SER A 153 -21.12 29.08 0.04
N GLY A 154 -20.06 29.68 0.59
CA GLY A 154 -20.08 30.41 1.85
C GLY A 154 -20.06 29.54 3.12
N ILE A 155 -19.65 28.29 3.00
CA ILE A 155 -19.50 27.34 4.12
C ILE A 155 -18.02 27.27 4.48
N GLU A 156 -17.67 27.60 5.73
CA GLU A 156 -16.29 27.61 6.22
C GLU A 156 -15.95 26.39 7.08
N ALA A 157 -16.94 25.58 7.47
CA ALA A 157 -16.71 24.40 8.28
C ALA A 157 -15.99 23.29 7.45
N PRO A 158 -14.96 22.63 8.02
CA PRO A 158 -14.29 21.54 7.36
C PRO A 158 -15.23 20.35 7.15
N LEU A 159 -15.01 19.63 6.06
CA LEU A 159 -15.76 18.39 5.79
C LEU A 159 -15.07 17.19 6.44
N PRO A 160 -15.80 16.14 6.84
CA PRO A 160 -15.19 14.92 7.31
C PRO A 160 -14.36 14.27 6.20
N MET A 161 -13.19 13.75 6.57
CA MET A 161 -12.39 12.93 5.68
C MET A 161 -13.12 11.62 5.38
N GLY A 162 -12.97 11.12 4.17
CA GLY A 162 -13.59 9.87 3.77
C GLY A 162 -13.90 9.82 2.27
N PRO A 163 -14.42 8.68 1.78
CA PRO A 163 -14.60 8.45 0.35
C PRO A 163 -15.77 9.22 -0.29
N PHE A 164 -16.65 9.84 0.51
CA PHE A 164 -17.87 10.52 0.02
C PHE A 164 -18.08 11.88 0.70
N PRO A 165 -17.14 12.84 0.57
CA PRO A 165 -17.23 14.14 1.23
C PRO A 165 -18.46 14.96 0.75
N GLU A 166 -18.93 14.70 -0.48
CA GLU A 166 -20.14 15.33 -1.03
C GLU A 166 -21.40 14.99 -0.22
N ARG A 167 -21.46 13.82 0.38
CA ARG A 167 -22.61 13.42 1.22
C ARG A 167 -22.71 14.24 2.50
N ALA A 168 -21.56 14.64 3.05
CA ALA A 168 -21.51 15.51 4.23
C ALA A 168 -21.74 16.98 3.86
N LEU A 169 -21.36 17.40 2.65
CA LEU A 169 -21.56 18.76 2.15
C LEU A 169 -23.01 19.03 1.78
N ARG A 170 -23.68 18.10 1.10
CA ARG A 170 -25.03 18.28 0.54
C ARG A 170 -26.06 18.90 1.52
N PRO A 171 -26.22 18.40 2.77
CA PRO A 171 -27.20 18.95 3.71
C PRO A 171 -26.86 20.37 4.20
N GLN A 172 -25.64 20.85 3.98
CA GLN A 172 -25.19 22.17 4.40
C GLN A 172 -25.40 23.25 3.32
N LEU A 173 -25.64 22.84 2.06
CA LEU A 173 -25.82 23.73 0.94
C LEU A 173 -27.24 24.28 0.91
N ALA A 174 -27.36 25.62 0.75
CA ALA A 174 -28.65 26.29 0.53
C ALA A 174 -29.18 26.03 -0.90
N ASP A 175 -28.26 25.85 -1.87
CA ASP A 175 -28.55 25.50 -3.27
C ASP A 175 -27.57 24.39 -3.70
N THR A 176 -28.09 23.27 -4.17
CA THR A 176 -27.32 22.10 -4.57
C THR A 176 -26.94 22.09 -6.06
N ALA A 177 -27.38 23.05 -6.84
CA ALA A 177 -27.23 23.03 -8.31
C ALA A 177 -25.77 22.87 -8.77
N ALA A 178 -24.80 23.49 -8.07
CA ALA A 178 -23.39 23.34 -8.38
C ALA A 178 -22.88 21.93 -8.07
N LEU A 179 -23.27 21.35 -6.93
CA LEU A 179 -22.93 19.98 -6.55
C LEU A 179 -23.59 18.97 -7.49
N ASP A 180 -24.86 19.16 -7.85
CA ASP A 180 -25.57 18.28 -8.78
C ASP A 180 -24.89 18.23 -10.15
N ARG A 181 -24.37 19.37 -10.63
CA ARG A 181 -23.59 19.45 -11.89
C ARG A 181 -22.27 18.68 -11.78
N LEU A 182 -21.56 18.79 -10.66
CA LEU A 182 -20.31 18.05 -10.42
C LEU A 182 -20.56 16.55 -10.31
N GLU A 183 -21.58 16.12 -9.58
CA GLU A 183 -21.95 14.71 -9.46
C GLU A 183 -22.34 14.12 -10.81
N LEU A 184 -23.14 14.82 -11.62
CA LEU A 184 -23.48 14.39 -12.98
C LEU A 184 -22.23 14.23 -13.86
N ALA A 185 -21.26 15.14 -13.75
CA ALA A 185 -20.01 15.05 -14.49
C ALA A 185 -19.12 13.90 -13.97
N ARG A 186 -19.04 13.69 -12.65
CA ARG A 186 -18.37 12.55 -12.04
C ARG A 186 -18.96 11.22 -12.51
N ASP A 187 -20.27 11.11 -12.53
CA ASP A 187 -20.97 9.90 -12.98
C ASP A 187 -20.73 9.64 -14.48
N ALA A 188 -20.61 10.70 -15.29
CA ALA A 188 -20.20 10.58 -16.69
C ALA A 188 -18.75 10.07 -16.82
N VAL A 189 -17.83 10.49 -15.93
CA VAL A 189 -16.47 9.93 -15.86
C VAL A 189 -16.49 8.46 -15.47
N ALA A 190 -17.30 8.07 -14.48
CA ALA A 190 -17.44 6.68 -14.04
C ALA A 190 -17.97 5.76 -15.16
N ALA A 191 -18.87 6.28 -16.02
CA ALA A 191 -19.43 5.57 -17.17
C ALA A 191 -18.51 5.55 -18.39
N ALA A 192 -17.54 6.47 -18.47
CA ALA A 192 -16.64 6.59 -19.62
C ALA A 192 -15.64 5.42 -19.66
N ARG A 193 -15.23 5.02 -20.88
CA ARG A 193 -14.25 3.96 -21.13
C ARG A 193 -13.30 4.37 -22.24
N GLY A 194 -12.04 3.91 -22.14
CA GLY A 194 -11.03 4.11 -23.17
C GLY A 194 -10.84 5.59 -23.53
N LYS A 195 -10.95 5.91 -24.80
CA LYS A 195 -10.73 7.27 -25.32
C LYS A 195 -11.73 8.32 -24.82
N SER A 196 -12.88 7.91 -24.29
CA SER A 196 -13.88 8.84 -23.79
C SER A 196 -13.59 9.35 -22.37
N VAL A 197 -12.66 8.74 -21.65
CA VAL A 197 -12.31 9.12 -20.26
C VAL A 197 -11.66 10.50 -20.20
N ALA A 198 -10.68 10.79 -21.06
CA ALA A 198 -9.99 12.08 -21.04
C ALA A 198 -10.94 13.27 -21.26
N PRO A 199 -11.83 13.27 -22.30
CA PRO A 199 -12.83 14.33 -22.45
C PRO A 199 -13.80 14.45 -21.27
N ALA A 200 -14.17 13.33 -20.64
CA ALA A 200 -15.05 13.35 -19.48
C ALA A 200 -14.36 13.99 -18.25
N LEU A 201 -13.08 13.67 -18.02
CA LEU A 201 -12.25 14.32 -16.99
C LEU A 201 -12.08 15.82 -17.25
N ASP A 202 -11.80 16.21 -18.52
CA ASP A 202 -11.68 17.62 -18.89
C ASP A 202 -12.99 18.38 -18.64
N ARG A 203 -14.12 17.72 -18.87
CA ARG A 203 -15.44 18.30 -18.59
C ARG A 203 -15.68 18.46 -17.10
N LEU A 204 -15.30 17.48 -16.28
CA LEU A 204 -15.40 17.54 -14.81
C LEU A 204 -14.53 18.68 -14.27
N ASP A 205 -13.28 18.78 -14.71
CA ASP A 205 -12.36 19.85 -14.36
C ASP A 205 -12.90 21.23 -14.70
N PHE A 206 -13.46 21.39 -15.92
CA PHE A 206 -14.06 22.64 -16.37
C PHE A 206 -15.24 23.08 -15.48
N ILE A 207 -16.14 22.14 -15.16
CA ILE A 207 -17.28 22.44 -14.27
C ILE A 207 -16.79 22.82 -12.88
N PHE A 208 -15.78 22.12 -12.34
CA PHE A 208 -15.20 22.44 -11.05
C PHE A 208 -14.63 23.85 -11.01
N GLU A 209 -13.83 24.23 -12.01
CA GLU A 209 -13.27 25.57 -12.11
C GLU A 209 -14.37 26.64 -12.23
N GLU A 210 -15.41 26.37 -13.04
CA GLU A 210 -16.55 27.30 -13.21
C GLU A 210 -17.30 27.55 -11.88
N VAL A 211 -17.56 26.49 -11.09
CA VAL A 211 -18.39 26.62 -9.87
C VAL A 211 -17.60 27.03 -8.63
N THR A 212 -16.28 26.79 -8.60
CA THR A 212 -15.44 27.08 -7.44
C THR A 212 -14.48 28.25 -7.65
N GLY A 213 -14.18 28.61 -8.91
CA GLY A 213 -13.14 29.58 -9.26
C GLY A 213 -11.71 29.10 -8.95
N ARG A 214 -11.49 27.80 -8.69
CA ARG A 214 -10.19 27.21 -8.36
C ARG A 214 -9.72 26.25 -9.44
N ALA A 215 -8.40 26.17 -9.62
CA ALA A 215 -7.82 25.19 -10.52
C ALA A 215 -8.17 23.76 -10.07
N PRO A 216 -8.42 22.83 -11.02
CA PRO A 216 -8.80 21.44 -10.74
C PRO A 216 -7.62 20.55 -10.31
N ILE A 217 -6.43 21.12 -10.26
CA ILE A 217 -5.20 20.47 -9.81
C ILE A 217 -4.55 21.36 -8.77
N ARG A 218 -4.17 20.79 -7.62
CA ARG A 218 -3.37 21.51 -6.63
C ARG A 218 -1.89 21.17 -6.77
N GLU A 219 -1.02 22.12 -6.41
CA GLU A 219 0.44 21.94 -6.48
C GLU A 219 0.94 21.00 -5.37
N GLU A 220 0.29 21.06 -4.20
CA GLU A 220 0.63 20.26 -3.03
C GLU A 220 -0.01 18.89 -3.11
N GLY A 221 0.69 17.87 -2.65
CA GLY A 221 0.25 16.48 -2.61
C GLY A 221 1.19 15.52 -3.33
N ASP A 222 1.12 14.27 -2.96
CA ASP A 222 1.97 13.22 -3.52
C ASP A 222 1.56 12.90 -4.96
N SER A 223 2.52 12.46 -5.78
CA SER A 223 2.39 12.23 -7.22
C SER A 223 1.47 11.06 -7.63
N GLY A 224 0.38 10.84 -7.00
CA GLY A 224 -0.52 9.72 -7.34
C GLY A 224 -1.86 9.75 -6.63
N GLY A 225 -2.19 10.80 -5.95
CA GLY A 225 -3.48 10.97 -5.30
C GLY A 225 -3.55 12.28 -4.55
N GLY A 226 -4.77 12.79 -4.36
CA GLY A 226 -4.99 14.04 -3.67
C GLY A 226 -4.67 15.31 -4.48
N ARG A 227 -4.04 15.21 -5.66
CA ARG A 227 -3.76 16.39 -6.52
C ARG A 227 -4.92 16.73 -7.45
N THR A 228 -5.62 15.75 -7.95
CA THR A 228 -6.82 15.89 -8.81
C THR A 228 -8.07 16.05 -7.96
N ILE A 229 -9.16 16.52 -8.57
CA ILE A 229 -10.44 16.71 -7.87
C ILE A 229 -11.18 15.41 -7.59
N ALA A 230 -10.82 14.33 -8.28
CA ALA A 230 -11.44 13.03 -8.15
C ALA A 230 -10.44 11.90 -8.39
N TYR A 231 -10.72 10.73 -7.87
CA TYR A 231 -9.98 9.49 -8.09
C TYR A 231 -10.92 8.33 -8.37
N LEU A 232 -10.38 7.27 -8.98
CA LEU A 232 -11.11 6.09 -9.38
C LEU A 232 -10.72 4.90 -8.50
N ASP A 233 -11.70 4.18 -7.98
CA ASP A 233 -11.54 2.84 -7.41
C ASP A 233 -12.23 1.81 -8.32
N CYS A 234 -11.59 0.67 -8.50
CA CYS A 234 -12.12 -0.46 -9.25
C CYS A 234 -12.16 -1.71 -8.39
N MET A 235 -13.25 -2.47 -8.55
CA MET A 235 -13.35 -3.83 -8.05
C MET A 235 -13.30 -4.77 -9.24
N ARG A 236 -12.50 -5.83 -9.11
CA ARG A 236 -12.49 -6.93 -10.06
C ARG A 236 -13.59 -7.92 -9.66
N ASP A 237 -14.32 -8.42 -10.63
CA ASP A 237 -15.21 -9.58 -10.44
C ASP A 237 -14.35 -10.84 -10.41
N LEU A 238 -13.77 -11.09 -9.23
CA LEU A 238 -12.87 -12.20 -8.99
C LEU A 238 -13.20 -12.82 -7.63
N ASP A 239 -13.46 -14.12 -7.63
CA ASP A 239 -13.67 -14.94 -6.46
C ASP A 239 -12.51 -15.95 -6.35
N VAL A 240 -11.75 -15.88 -5.27
CA VAL A 240 -10.56 -16.70 -5.05
C VAL A 240 -10.75 -17.51 -3.78
N THR A 241 -10.66 -18.83 -3.91
CA THR A 241 -10.59 -19.73 -2.75
C THR A 241 -9.22 -20.39 -2.69
N LEU A 242 -8.52 -20.24 -1.56
CA LEU A 242 -7.28 -20.96 -1.27
C LEU A 242 -7.58 -22.15 -0.39
N GLY A 243 -7.33 -23.33 -0.93
CA GLY A 243 -7.67 -24.60 -0.31
C GLY A 243 -6.57 -25.19 0.57
N PRO A 244 -6.76 -26.45 1.04
CA PRO A 244 -5.91 -27.11 2.04
C PRO A 244 -4.42 -27.15 1.66
N ALA A 245 -4.09 -27.42 0.40
CA ALA A 245 -2.69 -27.52 -0.02
C ALA A 245 -1.88 -26.23 0.19
N VAL A 246 -2.51 -25.05 -0.03
CA VAL A 246 -1.88 -23.77 0.22
C VAL A 246 -1.89 -23.47 1.72
N LEU A 247 -2.99 -23.77 2.42
CA LEU A 247 -3.09 -23.60 3.87
C LEU A 247 -2.06 -24.43 4.62
N ASP A 248 -1.83 -25.68 4.25
CA ASP A 248 -0.85 -26.55 4.89
C ASP A 248 0.57 -26.01 4.71
N GLU A 249 0.90 -25.48 3.52
CA GLU A 249 2.19 -24.81 3.32
C GLU A 249 2.34 -23.56 4.20
N LEU A 250 1.27 -22.78 4.38
CA LEU A 250 1.29 -21.63 5.27
C LEU A 250 1.41 -22.05 6.73
N ARG A 251 0.77 -23.16 7.15
CA ARG A 251 0.90 -23.75 8.49
C ARG A 251 2.34 -24.14 8.82
N ASP A 252 3.05 -24.64 7.83
CA ASP A 252 4.44 -25.10 8.01
C ASP A 252 5.44 -23.94 7.96
N SER A 253 5.21 -22.91 7.14
CA SER A 253 6.22 -21.90 6.81
C SER A 253 6.01 -20.53 7.47
N LEU A 254 4.77 -20.07 7.62
CA LEU A 254 4.46 -18.73 8.12
C LEU A 254 4.67 -18.53 9.64
N PRO A 255 4.51 -19.54 10.51
CA PRO A 255 4.62 -19.36 11.95
C PRO A 255 5.95 -18.76 12.40
N LEU A 256 7.09 -19.13 11.77
CA LEU A 256 8.38 -18.52 12.13
C LEU A 256 8.38 -17.01 11.93
N VAL A 257 7.79 -16.52 10.82
CA VAL A 257 7.66 -15.07 10.56
C VAL A 257 6.78 -14.41 11.61
N LEU A 258 5.66 -15.04 11.97
CA LEU A 258 4.69 -14.52 12.95
C LEU A 258 5.28 -14.43 14.36
N TYR A 259 5.94 -15.50 14.84
CA TYR A 259 6.60 -15.48 16.14
C TYR A 259 7.73 -14.45 16.21
N ALA A 260 8.55 -14.35 15.17
CA ALA A 260 9.64 -13.39 15.08
C ALA A 260 9.10 -11.94 15.06
N SER A 261 8.02 -11.68 14.31
CA SER A 261 7.38 -10.37 14.26
C SER A 261 6.71 -9.99 15.57
N ARG A 262 6.02 -10.93 16.24
CA ARG A 262 5.42 -10.70 17.55
C ARG A 262 6.47 -10.29 18.58
N TRP A 263 7.59 -11.00 18.59
CA TRP A 263 8.73 -10.66 19.46
C TRP A 263 9.29 -9.28 19.12
N TRP A 264 9.50 -8.98 17.84
CA TRP A 264 9.99 -7.66 17.39
C TRP A 264 9.05 -6.53 17.81
N CYS A 265 7.75 -6.68 17.57
CA CYS A 265 6.74 -5.71 17.98
C CYS A 265 6.78 -5.45 19.50
N GLY A 266 6.95 -6.50 20.31
CA GLY A 266 7.13 -6.38 21.74
C GLY A 266 8.38 -5.57 22.13
N ARG A 267 9.54 -5.81 21.48
CA ARG A 267 10.78 -5.05 21.73
C ARG A 267 10.62 -3.57 21.34
N VAL A 268 10.02 -3.30 20.18
CA VAL A 268 9.73 -1.92 19.75
C VAL A 268 8.80 -1.24 20.75
N PHE A 269 7.77 -1.93 21.24
CA PHE A 269 6.85 -1.40 22.24
C PHE A 269 7.54 -1.09 23.57
N ASP A 270 8.36 -1.98 24.08
CA ASP A 270 9.12 -1.78 25.32
C ASP A 270 10.03 -0.55 25.21
N ARG A 271 10.80 -0.44 24.12
CA ARG A 271 11.69 0.71 23.87
C ARG A 271 10.91 2.01 23.66
N GLY A 272 9.83 1.96 22.86
CA GLY A 272 8.98 3.11 22.62
C GLY A 272 8.33 3.63 23.88
N THR A 273 7.81 2.73 24.73
CA THR A 273 7.22 3.07 26.02
C THR A 273 8.25 3.69 26.97
N ALA A 274 9.46 3.11 27.04
CA ALA A 274 10.54 3.67 27.85
C ALA A 274 10.92 5.09 27.39
N LEU A 275 10.99 5.31 26.08
CA LEU A 275 11.28 6.62 25.49
C LEU A 275 10.17 7.64 25.78
N MET A 276 8.89 7.26 25.62
CA MET A 276 7.76 8.11 25.96
C MET A 276 7.76 8.48 27.45
N ASN A 277 8.01 7.51 28.34
CA ASN A 277 8.09 7.73 29.77
C ASN A 277 9.24 8.70 30.13
N GLN A 278 10.40 8.57 29.50
CA GLN A 278 11.51 9.50 29.68
C GLN A 278 11.14 10.94 29.28
N ILE A 279 10.45 11.10 28.14
CA ILE A 279 10.00 12.41 27.67
C ILE A 279 8.97 13.03 28.61
N THR A 280 8.09 12.21 29.19
CA THR A 280 7.01 12.67 30.06
C THR A 280 7.37 12.62 31.54
N GLU A 281 8.58 12.18 31.92
CA GLU A 281 9.02 12.08 33.32
C GLU A 281 8.91 13.43 34.01
N GLY A 282 8.19 13.46 35.14
CA GLY A 282 7.96 14.66 35.92
C GLY A 282 7.10 15.74 35.22
N ARG A 283 6.53 15.44 34.07
CA ARG A 283 5.60 16.33 33.34
C ARG A 283 4.17 15.84 33.54
N SER A 284 3.34 16.67 34.11
CA SER A 284 1.89 16.51 34.13
C SER A 284 1.29 17.73 33.46
N GLY A 285 0.45 17.52 32.42
CA GLY A 285 -0.15 18.64 31.70
C GLY A 285 -0.70 18.28 30.32
N PRO A 286 -1.04 19.30 29.50
CA PRO A 286 -1.63 19.09 28.17
C PRO A 286 -0.74 18.23 27.27
N LEU A 287 -1.34 17.25 26.58
CA LEU A 287 -0.62 16.36 25.64
C LEU A 287 -0.17 17.08 24.36
N GLY A 288 -0.97 18.02 23.84
CA GLY A 288 -0.69 18.68 22.57
C GLY A 288 0.73 19.25 22.45
N PRO A 289 1.25 20.04 23.42
CA PRO A 289 2.61 20.58 23.38
C PRO A 289 3.72 19.52 23.34
N LEU A 290 3.47 18.30 23.81
CA LEU A 290 4.44 17.22 23.82
C LEU A 290 4.49 16.42 22.51
N MET A 291 3.46 16.54 21.68
CA MET A 291 3.35 15.74 20.45
C MET A 291 4.56 15.91 19.52
N GLY A 292 5.07 17.14 19.34
CA GLY A 292 6.23 17.37 18.48
C GLY A 292 7.50 16.66 18.97
N GLU A 293 7.73 16.64 20.28
CA GLU A 293 8.87 15.95 20.91
C GLU A 293 8.71 14.43 20.83
N LEU A 294 7.50 13.91 21.12
CA LEU A 294 7.17 12.49 21.01
C LEU A 294 7.30 11.96 19.59
N MET A 295 6.77 12.68 18.60
CA MET A 295 6.88 12.32 17.19
C MET A 295 8.34 12.33 16.71
N GLY A 296 9.11 13.38 17.07
CA GLY A 296 10.51 13.48 16.69
C GLY A 296 11.36 12.35 17.26
N ALA A 297 11.13 11.99 18.52
CA ALA A 297 11.82 10.88 19.18
C ALA A 297 11.45 9.53 18.57
N GLY A 298 10.15 9.32 18.30
CA GLY A 298 9.65 8.08 17.70
C GLY A 298 10.20 7.80 16.32
N PHE A 299 10.30 8.82 15.45
CA PHE A 299 10.92 8.66 14.13
C PHE A 299 12.39 8.24 14.18
N GLY A 300 13.10 8.52 15.28
CA GLY A 300 14.50 8.12 15.48
C GLY A 300 14.70 6.75 16.12
N LEU A 301 13.64 6.12 16.63
CA LEU A 301 13.79 4.89 17.43
C LEU A 301 14.43 3.74 16.66
N TRP A 302 14.07 3.55 15.39
CA TRP A 302 14.61 2.46 14.56
C TRP A 302 16.15 2.45 14.49
N ASN A 303 16.80 3.63 14.56
CA ASN A 303 18.26 3.75 14.63
C ASN A 303 18.87 3.26 15.96
N GLN A 304 18.04 3.05 16.98
CA GLN A 304 18.46 2.65 18.31
C GLN A 304 18.17 1.17 18.62
N MET A 305 17.61 0.44 17.64
CA MET A 305 17.20 -0.97 17.77
C MET A 305 18.25 -1.98 17.31
N GLY A 306 19.53 -1.57 17.21
CA GLY A 306 20.58 -2.43 16.63
C GLY A 306 20.82 -3.72 17.42
N ASP A 307 20.80 -3.67 18.74
CA ASP A 307 21.02 -4.86 19.59
C ASP A 307 19.84 -5.83 19.47
N GLU A 308 18.61 -5.30 19.46
CA GLU A 308 17.40 -6.09 19.26
C GLU A 308 17.36 -6.71 17.85
N GLN A 309 17.85 -5.99 16.85
CA GLN A 309 17.94 -6.47 15.48
C GLN A 309 18.92 -7.67 15.37
N LEU A 310 20.09 -7.57 15.99
CA LEU A 310 21.07 -8.66 16.03
C LEU A 310 20.52 -9.88 16.81
N GLU A 311 19.79 -9.65 17.89
CA GLU A 311 19.16 -10.72 18.66
C GLU A 311 18.05 -11.40 17.87
N LEU A 312 17.22 -10.64 17.12
CA LEU A 312 16.22 -11.17 16.21
C LEU A 312 16.84 -12.13 15.19
N GLN A 313 17.93 -11.69 14.53
CA GLN A 313 18.65 -12.48 13.53
C GLN A 313 19.27 -13.75 14.12
N ARG A 314 19.83 -13.65 15.34
CA ARG A 314 20.39 -14.80 16.04
C ARG A 314 19.31 -15.85 16.35
N ARG A 315 18.15 -15.43 16.84
CA ARG A 315 17.01 -16.31 17.15
C ARG A 315 16.44 -16.95 15.90
N TRP A 316 16.26 -16.17 14.85
CA TRP A 316 15.83 -16.66 13.54
C TRP A 316 16.78 -17.74 13.03
N THR A 317 18.08 -17.50 13.06
CA THR A 317 19.10 -18.44 12.63
C THR A 317 19.05 -19.74 13.43
N SER A 318 18.83 -19.68 14.76
CA SER A 318 18.73 -20.88 15.59
C SER A 318 17.56 -21.79 15.19
N VAL A 319 16.44 -21.20 14.76
CA VAL A 319 15.29 -21.96 14.27
C VAL A 319 15.61 -22.60 12.91
N ILE A 320 16.22 -21.84 12.00
CA ILE A 320 16.60 -22.37 10.67
C ILE A 320 17.59 -23.53 10.79
N LEU A 321 18.49 -23.49 11.75
CA LEU A 321 19.46 -24.57 12.01
C LEU A 321 18.85 -25.77 12.76
N GLY A 322 17.63 -25.65 13.27
CA GLY A 322 16.95 -26.71 14.03
C GLY A 322 17.37 -26.79 15.50
N ASP A 323 18.04 -25.77 16.03
CA ASP A 323 18.47 -25.71 17.44
C ASP A 323 17.30 -25.44 18.40
N ALA A 324 16.23 -24.80 17.91
CA ALA A 324 15.01 -24.49 18.65
C ALA A 324 13.80 -24.46 17.72
N SER A 325 12.61 -24.68 18.26
CA SER A 325 11.36 -24.34 17.57
C SER A 325 11.12 -22.82 17.55
N ALA A 326 10.29 -22.34 16.61
CA ALA A 326 9.96 -20.91 16.55
C ALA A 326 9.30 -20.42 17.86
N ALA A 327 8.39 -21.20 18.44
CA ALA A 327 7.74 -20.89 19.70
C ALA A 327 8.75 -20.77 20.87
N GLU A 328 9.73 -21.69 20.94
CA GLU A 328 10.77 -21.65 21.99
C GLU A 328 11.72 -20.47 21.80
N ALA A 329 12.21 -20.24 20.57
CA ALA A 329 13.16 -19.18 20.27
C ALA A 329 12.61 -17.77 20.60
N PHE A 330 11.31 -17.57 20.49
CA PHE A 330 10.63 -16.29 20.70
C PHE A 330 9.67 -16.29 21.90
N SER A 331 9.86 -17.20 22.87
CA SER A 331 8.96 -17.41 24.02
C SER A 331 8.95 -16.27 25.04
N ASP A 332 9.98 -15.42 25.09
CA ASP A 332 10.14 -14.32 26.06
C ASP A 332 9.46 -13.00 25.64
N TRP A 333 8.56 -13.05 24.67
CA TRP A 333 7.74 -11.90 24.39
C TRP A 333 6.65 -11.76 25.44
N THR A 334 6.33 -10.50 25.79
CA THR A 334 5.25 -10.19 26.72
C THR A 334 4.18 -9.39 25.98
N PRO A 335 2.91 -9.81 26.03
CA PRO A 335 1.83 -9.05 25.41
C PRO A 335 1.59 -7.77 26.22
N ALA A 336 2.40 -6.75 26.00
CA ALA A 336 2.24 -5.44 26.59
C ALA A 336 1.31 -4.54 25.75
N TRP A 337 1.01 -4.96 24.51
CA TRP A 337 0.23 -4.21 23.54
C TRP A 337 -0.51 -5.18 22.61
N HIS A 338 -1.84 -5.05 22.49
CA HIS A 338 -2.67 -5.93 21.67
C HIS A 338 -2.26 -5.95 20.18
N GLY A 339 -1.76 -4.84 19.64
CA GLY A 339 -1.24 -4.80 18.28
C GLY A 339 -0.07 -5.74 18.02
N ALA A 340 0.69 -6.15 19.05
CA ALA A 340 1.78 -7.12 18.86
C ALA A 340 1.31 -8.53 18.49
N GLU A 341 0.03 -8.82 18.64
CA GLU A 341 -0.59 -10.10 18.28
C GLU A 341 -1.26 -10.07 16.91
N TYR A 342 -1.31 -8.91 16.26
CA TYR A 342 -2.02 -8.69 15.01
C TYR A 342 -1.05 -8.33 13.88
N HIS A 343 -1.03 -9.13 12.82
CA HIS A 343 -0.11 -8.95 11.71
C HIS A 343 -0.83 -9.11 10.38
N SER A 344 -0.33 -8.45 9.34
CA SER A 344 -0.78 -8.65 7.97
C SER A 344 0.42 -8.93 7.07
N ALA A 345 0.30 -9.92 6.20
CA ALA A 345 1.30 -10.29 5.22
C ALA A 345 0.76 -10.11 3.81
N ASP A 346 1.51 -9.42 2.96
CA ASP A 346 1.26 -9.43 1.53
C ASP A 346 1.90 -10.69 0.96
N LEU A 347 1.09 -11.59 0.40
CA LEU A 347 1.55 -12.83 -0.20
C LEU A 347 1.29 -12.82 -1.70
N GLN A 348 2.20 -13.40 -2.47
CA GLN A 348 2.05 -13.64 -3.90
C GLN A 348 2.29 -15.12 -4.18
N ILE A 349 1.46 -15.75 -4.99
CA ILE A 349 1.68 -17.14 -5.43
C ILE A 349 2.38 -17.08 -6.79
N ALA A 350 3.55 -17.71 -6.86
CA ALA A 350 4.33 -17.86 -8.08
C ALA A 350 4.14 -19.29 -8.61
N ALA A 351 3.44 -19.42 -9.73
CA ALA A 351 3.17 -20.70 -10.38
C ALA A 351 2.99 -20.49 -11.89
N ALA A 352 3.22 -21.50 -12.69
CA ALA A 352 2.99 -21.43 -14.14
C ALA A 352 1.49 -21.40 -14.48
N ASP A 353 0.67 -22.14 -13.73
CA ASP A 353 -0.78 -22.27 -13.89
C ASP A 353 -1.41 -22.85 -12.61
N VAL A 354 -2.74 -22.96 -12.58
CA VAL A 354 -3.52 -23.53 -11.45
C VAL A 354 -3.17 -25.00 -11.24
N GLU A 355 -2.96 -25.75 -12.32
CA GLU A 355 -2.57 -27.15 -12.25
C GLU A 355 -1.19 -27.34 -11.64
N ALA A 356 -0.25 -26.42 -11.86
CA ALA A 356 1.05 -26.41 -11.21
C ALA A 356 0.91 -26.27 -9.69
N ILE A 357 0.01 -25.40 -9.21
CA ILE A 357 -0.28 -25.26 -7.78
C ILE A 357 -0.80 -26.60 -7.21
N SER A 358 -1.73 -27.24 -7.92
CA SER A 358 -2.30 -28.55 -7.52
C SER A 358 -1.25 -29.66 -7.48
N ARG A 359 -0.19 -29.57 -8.29
CA ARG A 359 0.95 -30.49 -8.28
C ARG A 359 2.02 -30.14 -7.24
N GLY A 360 1.85 -29.02 -6.51
CA GLY A 360 2.85 -28.51 -5.57
C GLY A 360 4.04 -27.80 -6.24
N GLU A 361 3.91 -27.39 -7.49
CA GLU A 361 4.93 -26.69 -8.30
C GLU A 361 4.72 -25.18 -8.21
N TYR A 362 4.82 -24.62 -7.00
CA TYR A 362 4.60 -23.19 -6.75
C TYR A 362 5.51 -22.69 -5.62
N LEU A 363 5.64 -21.37 -5.54
CA LEU A 363 6.22 -20.67 -4.40
C LEU A 363 5.19 -19.67 -3.86
N ILE A 364 5.27 -19.41 -2.56
CA ILE A 364 4.60 -18.29 -1.92
C ILE A 364 5.66 -17.23 -1.65
N VAL A 365 5.46 -16.03 -2.11
CA VAL A 365 6.46 -14.96 -1.98
C VAL A 365 5.94 -13.91 -1.00
N LEU A 366 6.66 -13.74 0.11
CA LEU A 366 6.36 -12.70 1.08
C LEU A 366 6.74 -11.32 0.49
N GLY A 367 5.74 -10.45 0.40
CA GLY A 367 5.89 -9.05 0.06
C GLY A 367 6.12 -8.18 1.29
N ASP A 368 5.34 -7.09 1.41
CA ASP A 368 5.37 -6.26 2.62
C ASP A 368 4.74 -7.03 3.80
N PHE A 369 5.39 -6.93 4.95
CA PHE A 369 4.89 -7.50 6.19
C PHE A 369 4.59 -6.37 7.19
N HIS A 370 3.35 -6.34 7.67
CA HIS A 370 2.84 -5.28 8.54
C HIS A 370 2.69 -5.83 9.96
N GLY A 371 3.79 -5.82 10.72
CA GLY A 371 3.78 -6.23 12.12
C GLY A 371 3.01 -5.23 12.98
N GLY A 372 2.02 -5.70 13.71
CA GLY A 372 1.22 -4.86 14.61
C GLY A 372 0.22 -3.93 13.92
N ASP A 373 -0.06 -4.14 12.62
CA ASP A 373 -0.96 -3.30 11.83
C ASP A 373 -1.93 -4.16 11.02
N ASN A 374 -3.14 -3.63 10.83
CA ASN A 374 -4.19 -4.24 10.00
C ASN A 374 -4.60 -3.29 8.86
N PRO A 375 -3.97 -3.40 7.69
CA PRO A 375 -4.34 -2.60 6.52
C PRO A 375 -5.79 -2.77 6.06
N LEU A 376 -6.46 -3.88 6.39
CA LEU A 376 -7.87 -4.11 6.02
C LEU A 376 -8.80 -3.11 6.70
N ALA A 377 -8.39 -2.50 7.83
CA ALA A 377 -9.14 -1.42 8.47
C ALA A 377 -9.09 -0.08 7.70
N GLN A 378 -8.28 0.03 6.66
CA GLN A 378 -8.26 1.21 5.81
C GLN A 378 -9.45 1.20 4.85
N GLY A 379 -10.00 2.39 4.54
CA GLY A 379 -11.16 2.54 3.66
C GLY A 379 -10.98 1.93 2.27
N LEU A 380 -9.72 1.89 1.81
CA LEU A 380 -9.35 1.24 0.56
C LEU A 380 -9.82 -0.23 0.48
N PHE A 381 -9.63 -0.98 1.57
CA PHE A 381 -10.03 -2.38 1.68
C PHE A 381 -11.40 -2.52 2.35
N GLY A 382 -11.53 -2.03 3.57
CA GLY A 382 -12.67 -2.28 4.43
C GLY A 382 -14.01 -1.85 3.84
N LEU A 383 -14.06 -0.70 3.16
CA LEU A 383 -15.30 -0.22 2.51
C LEU A 383 -15.69 -1.02 1.26
N ARG A 384 -14.82 -1.89 0.77
CA ARG A 384 -15.04 -2.74 -0.40
C ARG A 384 -15.33 -4.20 -0.04
N HIS A 385 -15.32 -4.54 1.24
CA HIS A 385 -15.76 -5.84 1.71
C HIS A 385 -17.27 -6.00 1.52
N ALA A 386 -17.74 -7.23 1.32
CA ALA A 386 -19.17 -7.53 1.14
C ALA A 386 -20.01 -7.07 2.34
N ASP A 387 -19.47 -7.19 3.56
CA ASP A 387 -20.07 -6.68 4.79
C ASP A 387 -19.04 -5.86 5.59
N PRO A 388 -18.84 -4.56 5.25
CA PRO A 388 -17.87 -3.70 5.92
C PRO A 388 -18.17 -3.52 7.42
N VAL A 389 -19.43 -3.51 7.79
CA VAL A 389 -19.86 -3.28 9.19
C VAL A 389 -19.50 -4.49 10.05
N ALA A 390 -19.83 -5.70 9.60
CA ALA A 390 -19.47 -6.91 10.32
C ALA A 390 -17.96 -7.09 10.41
N MET A 391 -17.23 -6.80 9.34
CA MET A 391 -15.77 -6.85 9.34
C MET A 391 -15.18 -5.90 10.40
N MET A 392 -15.60 -4.64 10.46
CA MET A 392 -15.11 -3.69 11.46
C MET A 392 -15.50 -4.06 12.88
N GLN A 393 -16.69 -4.63 13.08
CA GLN A 393 -17.11 -5.14 14.39
C GLN A 393 -16.20 -6.28 14.86
N ARG A 394 -15.78 -7.18 13.98
CA ARG A 394 -14.83 -8.27 14.28
C ARG A 394 -13.45 -7.71 14.62
N ILE A 395 -12.92 -6.80 13.81
CA ILE A 395 -11.62 -6.14 14.08
C ILE A 395 -11.67 -5.46 15.46
N THR A 396 -12.69 -4.66 15.75
CA THR A 396 -12.83 -3.98 17.05
C THR A 396 -12.95 -4.96 18.21
N ALA A 397 -13.59 -6.09 17.99
CA ALA A 397 -13.75 -7.11 19.02
C ALA A 397 -12.44 -7.86 19.35
N GLU A 398 -11.63 -8.12 18.35
CA GLU A 398 -10.33 -8.79 18.49
C GLU A 398 -9.26 -7.84 19.07
N THR A 399 -9.21 -6.61 18.58
CA THR A 399 -8.22 -5.62 19.00
C THR A 399 -8.62 -4.85 20.27
N GLY A 400 -9.82 -5.05 20.76
CA GLY A 400 -10.44 -4.23 21.79
C GLY A 400 -10.94 -2.89 21.23
N LYS A 401 -11.74 -2.17 22.03
CA LYS A 401 -12.14 -0.80 21.68
C LYS A 401 -10.93 0.12 21.87
N GLY A 402 -10.15 0.25 20.83
CA GLY A 402 -9.02 1.15 20.80
C GLY A 402 -9.47 2.60 20.78
N VAL A 403 -8.71 3.44 21.46
CA VAL A 403 -8.74 4.87 21.23
C VAL A 403 -7.80 5.13 20.06
N GLN A 404 -8.30 5.73 18.98
CA GLN A 404 -7.52 5.96 17.78
C GLN A 404 -7.24 7.45 17.60
N LEU A 405 -5.97 7.80 17.35
CA LEU A 405 -5.61 9.15 16.96
C LEU A 405 -5.91 9.34 15.47
N VAL A 406 -6.76 10.31 15.18
CA VAL A 406 -7.04 10.72 13.80
C VAL A 406 -5.89 11.58 13.30
N PRO A 407 -5.22 11.21 12.19
CA PRO A 407 -4.13 12.01 11.64
C PRO A 407 -4.60 13.43 11.28
N PRO A 408 -3.76 14.45 11.44
CA PRO A 408 -4.12 15.81 11.04
C PRO A 408 -4.30 15.90 9.53
N ARG A 409 -5.28 16.70 9.08
CA ARG A 409 -5.53 16.95 7.64
C ARG A 409 -4.33 17.55 6.93
N HIS A 410 -3.63 18.43 7.63
CA HIS A 410 -2.48 19.16 7.13
C HIS A 410 -1.26 18.78 7.95
N GLY A 411 -0.40 17.99 7.37
CA GLY A 411 0.79 17.48 8.03
C GLY A 411 1.87 17.12 6.99
N PRO A 412 3.03 16.68 7.45
CA PRO A 412 4.11 16.23 6.56
C PRO A 412 3.71 15.01 5.71
N VAL A 413 2.68 14.27 6.13
CA VAL A 413 2.07 13.18 5.36
C VAL A 413 0.58 13.46 5.25
N GLU A 414 0.15 13.91 4.08
CA GLU A 414 -1.27 14.13 3.81
C GLU A 414 -1.94 12.78 3.55
N MET A 415 -2.88 12.42 4.43
CA MET A 415 -3.67 11.20 4.25
C MET A 415 -4.63 11.36 3.07
N ARG A 416 -4.65 10.40 2.17
CA ARG A 416 -5.64 10.33 1.09
C ARG A 416 -7.00 9.94 1.65
N ALA A 417 -8.08 10.48 1.10
CA ALA A 417 -9.43 10.13 1.50
C ALA A 417 -9.67 8.60 1.50
N ARG A 418 -9.15 7.89 0.51
CA ARG A 418 -9.26 6.43 0.39
C ARG A 418 -8.44 5.63 1.41
N SER A 419 -7.36 6.21 1.94
CA SER A 419 -6.51 5.56 2.96
C SER A 419 -6.93 5.94 4.38
N TRP A 420 -8.04 6.68 4.53
CA TRP A 420 -8.57 7.08 5.81
C TRP A 420 -9.04 5.85 6.59
N PRO A 421 -8.73 5.75 7.89
CA PRO A 421 -9.18 4.63 8.70
C PRO A 421 -10.70 4.48 8.69
N VAL A 422 -11.19 3.28 8.65
CA VAL A 422 -12.59 2.96 8.93
C VAL A 422 -12.73 2.74 10.42
N PHE A 423 -13.68 3.42 11.04
CA PHE A 423 -13.92 3.33 12.48
C PHE A 423 -15.15 2.47 12.75
N GLY A 424 -15.08 1.68 13.82
CA GLY A 424 -16.22 0.95 14.34
C GLY A 424 -17.24 1.87 15.01
N SER A 425 -18.49 1.43 15.07
CA SER A 425 -19.52 2.17 15.79
C SER A 425 -19.23 2.19 17.31
N GLY A 426 -19.12 3.38 17.87
CA GLY A 426 -18.82 3.62 19.27
C GLY A 426 -17.33 3.67 19.61
N ASP A 427 -16.44 3.59 18.62
CA ASP A 427 -15.00 3.83 18.83
C ASP A 427 -14.76 5.26 19.33
N THR A 428 -13.76 5.42 20.19
CA THR A 428 -13.29 6.75 20.61
C THR A 428 -12.19 7.20 19.66
N VAL A 429 -12.35 8.39 19.10
CA VAL A 429 -11.37 8.99 18.19
C VAL A 429 -10.83 10.29 18.78
N VAL A 430 -9.51 10.43 18.78
CA VAL A 430 -8.82 11.65 19.18
C VAL A 430 -8.58 12.50 17.95
N LEU A 431 -9.19 13.69 17.90
CA LEU A 431 -9.10 14.63 16.82
C LEU A 431 -7.93 15.58 17.07
N SER A 432 -7.02 15.69 16.11
CA SER A 432 -5.79 16.49 16.26
C SER A 432 -5.95 17.96 15.85
N GLY A 433 -7.10 18.34 15.27
CA GLY A 433 -7.40 19.69 14.80
C GLY A 433 -8.90 19.95 14.68
N ASP A 434 -9.29 20.70 13.67
CA ASP A 434 -10.70 21.07 13.41
C ASP A 434 -11.48 19.98 12.64
N GLU A 435 -10.97 18.75 12.64
CA GLU A 435 -11.63 17.64 11.97
C GLU A 435 -12.99 17.35 12.62
N PRO A 436 -14.04 17.19 11.83
CA PRO A 436 -15.32 16.74 12.36
C PRO A 436 -15.22 15.28 12.82
N THR A 437 -15.94 14.97 13.89
CA THR A 437 -16.02 13.60 14.42
C THR A 437 -16.58 12.68 13.35
N PRO A 438 -15.90 11.55 13.04
CA PRO A 438 -16.41 10.54 12.12
C PRO A 438 -17.77 10.01 12.59
N ALA A 439 -18.66 9.73 11.64
CA ALA A 439 -20.00 9.25 11.95
C ALA A 439 -19.98 7.94 12.77
N GLY A 440 -20.77 7.90 13.83
CA GLY A 440 -20.88 6.72 14.70
C GLY A 440 -19.79 6.59 15.76
N THR A 441 -18.83 7.51 15.83
CA THR A 441 -17.74 7.50 16.82
C THR A 441 -17.94 8.56 17.93
N VAL A 442 -17.13 8.47 18.98
CA VAL A 442 -17.05 9.45 20.06
C VAL A 442 -15.78 10.30 19.87
N GLY A 443 -15.94 11.57 19.52
CA GLY A 443 -14.82 12.48 19.29
C GLY A 443 -14.31 13.11 20.59
N VAL A 444 -12.99 13.10 20.79
CA VAL A 444 -12.28 13.79 21.86
C VAL A 444 -11.20 14.68 21.23
N GLN A 445 -11.11 15.94 21.64
CA GLN A 445 -10.10 16.83 21.09
C GLN A 445 -8.73 16.59 21.73
N LEU A 446 -7.67 16.54 20.95
CA LEU A 446 -6.29 16.41 21.43
C LEU A 446 -5.93 17.54 22.42
N SER A 447 -6.49 18.73 22.22
CA SER A 447 -6.32 19.89 23.13
C SER A 447 -6.91 19.69 24.52
N ASP A 448 -7.84 18.75 24.69
CA ASP A 448 -8.47 18.42 25.95
C ASP A 448 -7.78 17.27 26.68
N LEU A 449 -6.79 16.65 26.06
CA LEU A 449 -6.03 15.56 26.65
C LEU A 449 -4.93 16.07 27.55
N VAL A 450 -4.82 15.42 28.70
CA VAL A 450 -3.77 15.63 29.70
C VAL A 450 -3.02 14.31 29.90
N VAL A 451 -1.71 14.37 29.91
CA VAL A 451 -0.86 13.24 30.30
C VAL A 451 -0.37 13.43 31.72
N ASP A 452 -0.46 12.37 32.50
CA ASP A 452 0.10 12.29 33.85
C ASP A 452 0.66 10.90 34.10
N HIS A 453 1.95 10.80 34.44
CA HIS A 453 2.65 9.52 34.68
C HIS A 453 2.40 8.45 33.58
N GLY A 454 2.42 8.86 32.31
CA GLY A 454 2.23 7.95 31.16
C GLY A 454 0.80 7.50 30.90
N VAL A 455 -0.18 8.08 31.60
CA VAL A 455 -1.61 7.87 31.36
C VAL A 455 -2.19 9.15 30.76
N VAL A 456 -2.99 9.00 29.71
CA VAL A 456 -3.71 10.09 29.05
C VAL A 456 -5.16 10.05 29.50
N THR A 457 -5.65 11.19 29.96
CA THR A 457 -7.06 11.40 30.30
C THR A 457 -7.61 12.60 29.57
N ASP A 458 -8.91 12.65 29.31
CA ASP A 458 -9.59 13.85 28.90
C ASP A 458 -10.03 14.68 30.13
N ARG A 459 -10.33 15.98 29.91
CA ARG A 459 -10.76 16.86 31.01
C ARG A 459 -12.07 16.43 31.68
N ALA A 460 -12.88 15.65 30.99
CA ALA A 460 -14.16 15.14 31.49
C ALA A 460 -14.00 13.79 32.23
N GLU A 461 -12.77 13.24 32.28
CA GLU A 461 -12.44 11.92 32.84
C GLU A 461 -13.25 10.76 32.24
N THR A 462 -13.68 10.92 30.98
CA THR A 462 -14.41 9.91 30.22
C THR A 462 -13.47 8.97 29.48
N LEU A 463 -12.24 9.39 29.22
CA LEU A 463 -11.16 8.67 28.59
C LEU A 463 -10.02 8.47 29.59
N SER A 464 -9.49 7.26 29.69
CA SER A 464 -8.24 6.96 30.41
C SER A 464 -7.53 5.83 29.67
N VAL A 465 -6.39 6.14 29.05
CA VAL A 465 -5.61 5.17 28.25
C VAL A 465 -4.12 5.37 28.49
N PRO A 466 -3.30 4.33 28.44
CA PRO A 466 -1.86 4.47 28.40
C PRO A 466 -1.41 5.33 27.20
N LEU A 467 -0.47 6.23 27.43
CA LEU A 467 0.09 7.07 26.35
C LEU A 467 0.64 6.22 25.20
N ALA A 468 1.29 5.11 25.55
CA ALA A 468 1.83 4.17 24.57
C ALA A 468 0.74 3.52 23.71
N GLU A 469 -0.41 3.16 24.26
CA GLU A 469 -1.51 2.61 23.47
C GLU A 469 -2.08 3.64 22.50
N LEU A 470 -2.24 4.88 22.94
CA LEU A 470 -2.78 5.95 22.08
C LEU A 470 -1.86 6.31 20.92
N LEU A 471 -0.56 6.38 21.18
CA LEU A 471 0.39 6.99 20.23
C LEU A 471 1.33 5.98 19.58
N PHE A 472 1.30 4.70 19.97
CA PHE A 472 2.32 3.74 19.56
C PHE A 472 2.40 3.59 18.04
N LEU A 473 1.30 3.18 17.40
CA LEU A 473 1.30 2.92 15.97
C LEU A 473 1.67 4.15 15.14
N PRO A 474 1.05 5.32 15.32
CA PRO A 474 1.40 6.48 14.50
C PRO A 474 2.84 6.99 14.70
N ILE A 475 3.44 6.76 15.89
CA ILE A 475 4.80 7.25 16.19
C ILE A 475 5.87 6.23 15.82
N PHE A 476 5.65 4.94 16.08
CA PHE A 476 6.68 3.91 15.95
C PHE A 476 6.55 3.02 14.72
N VAL A 477 5.66 3.34 13.78
CA VAL A 477 5.47 2.57 12.55
C VAL A 477 6.79 2.36 11.75
N ALA A 478 7.70 3.32 11.78
CA ALA A 478 9.00 3.18 11.12
C ALA A 478 9.87 2.10 11.79
N ALA A 479 9.86 2.02 13.12
CA ALA A 479 10.57 0.97 13.87
C ALA A 479 9.92 -0.40 13.69
N LEU A 480 8.59 -0.48 13.65
CA LEU A 480 7.88 -1.73 13.34
C LEU A 480 8.26 -2.26 11.95
N ARG A 481 8.28 -1.37 10.96
CA ARG A 481 8.62 -1.70 9.56
C ARG A 481 10.10 -1.99 9.32
N SER A 482 10.98 -1.74 10.31
CA SER A 482 12.39 -2.13 10.21
C SER A 482 12.65 -3.61 10.59
N PHE A 483 11.60 -4.41 10.73
CA PHE A 483 11.66 -5.85 10.93
C PHE A 483 12.49 -6.53 9.84
N ASP A 484 13.63 -7.08 10.21
CA ASP A 484 14.55 -7.78 9.30
C ASP A 484 15.20 -8.98 10.02
N PRO A 485 14.53 -10.13 10.08
CA PRO A 485 15.03 -11.29 10.81
C PRO A 485 16.20 -12.00 10.12
N ILE A 486 16.50 -11.67 8.86
CA ILE A 486 17.48 -12.39 8.05
C ILE A 486 18.83 -11.68 8.04
N GLY A 487 18.83 -10.34 7.99
CA GLY A 487 20.05 -9.54 7.83
C GLY A 487 20.54 -9.47 6.37
N GLU A 488 21.78 -9.06 6.18
CA GLU A 488 22.33 -8.88 4.85
C GLU A 488 22.63 -10.24 4.16
N THR A 489 22.02 -10.48 3.02
CA THR A 489 22.28 -11.61 2.13
C THR A 489 21.88 -11.25 0.70
N SER A 490 22.63 -11.74 -0.27
CA SER A 490 22.28 -11.64 -1.68
C SER A 490 21.45 -12.85 -2.17
N GLU A 491 21.42 -13.92 -1.41
CA GLU A 491 20.72 -15.15 -1.79
C GLU A 491 19.22 -15.06 -1.48
N ARG A 492 18.41 -15.79 -2.25
CA ARG A 492 17.02 -16.04 -1.94
C ARG A 492 16.93 -16.89 -0.67
N VAL A 493 16.11 -16.49 0.28
CA VAL A 493 15.87 -17.24 1.52
C VAL A 493 14.44 -17.80 1.52
N GLN A 494 14.31 -19.09 1.78
CA GLN A 494 13.04 -19.82 1.76
C GLN A 494 12.86 -20.66 3.03
N ILE A 495 11.60 -20.79 3.45
CA ILE A 495 11.11 -21.74 4.45
C ILE A 495 10.05 -22.58 3.75
N GLY A 496 10.32 -23.87 3.49
CA GLY A 496 9.43 -24.64 2.62
C GLY A 496 9.28 -23.96 1.24
N ARG A 497 8.05 -23.66 0.84
CA ARG A 497 7.76 -22.89 -0.38
C ARG A 497 7.63 -21.39 -0.14
N LEU A 498 7.70 -20.91 1.10
CA LEU A 498 7.62 -19.48 1.41
C LEU A 498 8.98 -18.81 1.18
N VAL A 499 9.06 -17.95 0.18
CA VAL A 499 10.19 -17.04 -0.06
C VAL A 499 10.06 -15.85 0.87
N VAL A 500 10.87 -15.81 1.92
CA VAL A 500 10.87 -14.72 2.91
C VAL A 500 11.79 -13.56 2.50
N ARG A 501 12.74 -13.83 1.59
CA ARG A 501 13.57 -12.80 0.96
C ARG A 501 13.92 -13.20 -0.47
N ARG A 502 13.69 -12.27 -1.39
CA ARG A 502 14.11 -12.40 -2.80
C ARG A 502 15.62 -12.25 -2.93
N ALA A 503 16.20 -12.87 -3.97
CA ALA A 503 17.60 -12.65 -4.32
C ALA A 503 17.85 -11.17 -4.67
N SER A 504 19.01 -10.67 -4.26
CA SER A 504 19.40 -9.29 -4.49
C SER A 504 20.87 -9.15 -4.88
N TRP A 505 21.20 -8.07 -5.56
CA TRP A 505 22.56 -7.72 -5.99
C TRP A 505 22.79 -6.24 -5.68
N THR A 506 23.97 -5.91 -5.24
CA THR A 506 24.34 -4.51 -4.94
C THR A 506 25.59 -4.14 -5.71
N ALA A 507 25.56 -2.98 -6.36
CA ALA A 507 26.73 -2.39 -7.00
C ALA A 507 26.83 -0.92 -6.62
N SER A 508 28.06 -0.35 -6.56
CA SER A 508 28.17 1.09 -6.41
C SER A 508 27.77 1.81 -7.70
N ALA A 509 27.22 3.01 -7.59
CA ALA A 509 26.74 3.76 -8.75
C ALA A 509 27.85 3.99 -9.80
N ARG A 510 29.14 4.07 -9.38
CA ARG A 510 30.30 4.22 -10.27
C ARG A 510 30.60 2.97 -11.11
N GLU A 511 30.25 1.78 -10.62
CA GLU A 511 30.52 0.50 -11.29
C GLU A 511 29.53 0.22 -12.41
N LEU A 512 28.39 0.89 -12.38
CA LEU A 512 27.34 0.68 -13.37
C LEU A 512 27.71 1.38 -14.68
N PRO A 513 27.64 0.70 -15.83
CA PRO A 513 27.91 1.30 -17.14
C PRO A 513 26.98 2.46 -17.47
N GLU A 514 27.43 3.35 -18.36
CA GLU A 514 26.66 4.51 -18.82
C GLU A 514 25.82 4.21 -20.05
N SER A 515 26.28 3.30 -20.89
CA SER A 515 25.55 2.92 -22.09
C SER A 515 24.53 1.82 -21.82
N PRO A 516 23.36 1.85 -22.47
CA PRO A 516 22.34 0.80 -22.33
C PRO A 516 22.83 -0.60 -22.74
N GLU A 517 23.68 -0.66 -23.77
CA GLU A 517 24.23 -1.91 -24.29
C GLU A 517 25.22 -2.53 -23.31
N GLU A 518 26.07 -1.69 -22.69
CA GLU A 518 27.01 -2.13 -21.66
C GLU A 518 26.30 -2.54 -20.37
N LEU A 519 25.17 -1.89 -20.02
CA LEU A 519 24.35 -2.28 -18.86
C LEU A 519 23.81 -3.69 -18.99
N ALA A 520 23.33 -4.08 -20.18
CA ALA A 520 22.85 -5.44 -20.44
C ALA A 520 23.96 -6.49 -20.31
N ALA A 521 25.15 -6.19 -20.86
CA ALA A 521 26.32 -7.07 -20.76
C ALA A 521 26.80 -7.20 -19.30
N TRP A 522 26.91 -6.07 -18.60
CA TRP A 522 27.28 -6.03 -17.18
C TRP A 522 26.32 -6.85 -16.32
N ALA A 523 25.01 -6.71 -16.52
CA ALA A 523 24.01 -7.48 -15.76
C ALA A 523 24.19 -8.98 -15.94
N ALA A 524 24.45 -9.43 -17.18
CA ALA A 524 24.74 -10.83 -17.48
C ALA A 524 26.03 -11.32 -16.82
N GLU A 525 27.09 -10.51 -16.80
CA GLU A 525 28.36 -10.82 -16.14
C GLU A 525 28.22 -10.91 -14.61
N GLN A 526 27.34 -10.09 -14.02
CA GLN A 526 27.05 -10.13 -12.59
C GLN A 526 26.02 -11.23 -12.21
N GLY A 527 25.50 -11.98 -13.16
CA GLY A 527 24.51 -13.04 -12.90
C GLY A 527 23.12 -12.49 -12.53
N LEU A 528 22.81 -11.26 -12.90
CA LEU A 528 21.46 -10.72 -12.68
C LEU A 528 20.45 -11.42 -13.60
N PRO A 529 19.20 -11.62 -13.13
CA PRO A 529 18.13 -12.11 -13.99
C PRO A 529 17.79 -11.08 -15.08
N ARG A 530 17.14 -11.53 -16.15
CA ARG A 530 16.68 -10.64 -17.23
C ARG A 530 15.90 -9.44 -16.71
N ARG A 531 15.05 -9.66 -15.70
CA ARG A 531 14.20 -8.63 -15.10
C ARG A 531 14.51 -8.48 -13.62
N ALA A 532 14.69 -7.25 -13.18
CA ALA A 532 14.94 -6.92 -11.79
C ALA A 532 14.27 -5.59 -11.39
N PHE A 533 13.99 -5.43 -10.10
CA PHE A 533 13.61 -4.15 -9.53
C PHE A 533 14.85 -3.43 -9.01
N VAL A 534 14.97 -2.14 -9.32
CA VAL A 534 16.14 -1.31 -8.97
C VAL A 534 15.73 -0.21 -8.01
N ARG A 535 16.51 -0.04 -6.94
CA ARG A 535 16.42 1.06 -5.99
C ARG A 535 17.74 1.84 -5.93
N SER A 536 17.67 3.11 -5.54
CA SER A 536 18.83 3.93 -5.25
C SER A 536 18.58 4.84 -4.06
N PRO A 537 19.62 5.41 -3.44
CA PRO A 537 19.44 6.35 -2.32
C PRO A 537 18.62 7.61 -2.65
N LEU A 538 18.62 8.05 -3.90
CA LEU A 538 17.86 9.23 -4.36
C LEU A 538 16.40 8.91 -4.68
N GLU A 539 16.07 7.65 -4.94
CA GLU A 539 14.70 7.21 -5.23
C GLU A 539 14.41 5.87 -4.56
N ARG A 540 13.59 5.88 -3.53
CA ARG A 540 13.23 4.68 -2.76
C ARG A 540 12.23 3.78 -3.46
N LYS A 541 11.42 4.32 -4.41
CA LYS A 541 10.44 3.52 -5.13
C LYS A 541 11.13 2.61 -6.14
N PRO A 542 10.90 1.28 -6.08
CA PRO A 542 11.54 0.36 -7.00
C PRO A 542 11.07 0.60 -8.44
N ARG A 543 12.02 0.50 -9.38
CA ARG A 543 11.76 0.59 -10.82
C ARG A 543 12.09 -0.75 -11.47
N LEU A 544 11.21 -1.25 -12.32
CA LEU A 544 11.52 -2.42 -13.12
C LEU A 544 12.55 -2.07 -14.20
N VAL A 545 13.53 -2.92 -14.38
CA VAL A 545 14.41 -3.00 -15.53
C VAL A 545 14.25 -4.37 -16.20
N ASP A 546 14.17 -4.38 -17.53
CA ASP A 546 14.39 -5.58 -18.36
C ASP A 546 15.67 -5.33 -19.16
N PHE A 547 16.72 -6.08 -18.87
CA PHE A 547 18.02 -5.88 -19.48
C PHE A 547 18.04 -6.21 -20.98
N SER A 548 17.03 -6.88 -21.50
CA SER A 548 16.84 -7.07 -22.95
C SER A 548 16.22 -5.85 -23.66
N SER A 549 15.72 -4.86 -22.89
CA SER A 549 15.04 -3.66 -23.39
C SER A 549 16.01 -2.48 -23.52
N PRO A 550 16.34 -2.01 -24.73
CA PRO A 550 17.12 -0.79 -24.90
C PRO A 550 16.47 0.45 -24.27
N THR A 551 15.16 0.49 -24.19
CA THR A 551 14.41 1.61 -23.61
C THR A 551 14.50 1.60 -22.07
N LEU A 552 14.31 0.44 -21.41
CA LEU A 552 14.41 0.35 -19.96
C LEU A 552 15.85 0.48 -19.48
N CYS A 553 16.84 -0.08 -20.20
CA CYS A 553 18.27 0.15 -19.91
C CYS A 553 18.63 1.64 -20.02
N ARG A 554 18.11 2.34 -21.03
CA ARG A 554 18.30 3.80 -21.19
C ARG A 554 17.66 4.59 -20.05
N THR A 555 16.50 4.14 -19.59
CA THR A 555 15.82 4.73 -18.43
C THR A 555 16.62 4.50 -17.15
N LEU A 556 17.17 3.30 -16.98
CA LEU A 556 18.07 2.96 -15.86
C LEU A 556 19.34 3.83 -15.86
N ALA A 557 20.01 3.97 -17.00
CA ALA A 557 21.20 4.82 -17.12
C ALA A 557 20.91 6.27 -16.69
N ARG A 558 19.78 6.83 -17.12
CA ARG A 558 19.33 8.18 -16.70
C ARG A 558 18.99 8.26 -15.22
N PHE A 559 18.43 7.20 -14.66
CA PHE A 559 18.10 7.12 -13.25
C PHE A 559 19.35 7.09 -12.36
N ILE A 560 20.41 6.42 -12.82
CA ILE A 560 21.66 6.28 -12.07
C ILE A 560 22.58 7.50 -12.25
N ALA A 561 22.51 8.23 -13.35
CA ALA A 561 23.40 9.35 -13.62
C ALA A 561 23.47 10.39 -12.48
N PRO A 562 22.35 10.88 -11.90
CA PRO A 562 22.41 11.80 -10.75
C PRO A 562 23.01 11.16 -9.49
N VAL A 563 22.78 9.85 -9.27
CA VAL A 563 23.38 9.13 -8.14
C VAL A 563 24.90 9.08 -8.29
N ARG A 564 25.36 8.76 -9.50
CA ARG A 564 26.79 8.71 -9.82
C ARG A 564 27.49 10.06 -9.63
N GLU A 565 26.82 11.17 -10.00
CA GLU A 565 27.36 12.52 -9.84
C GLU A 565 27.44 12.96 -8.38
N GLN A 566 26.40 12.67 -7.60
CA GLN A 566 26.26 13.16 -6.23
C GLN A 566 26.90 12.24 -5.18
N ALA A 567 26.83 10.93 -5.40
CA ALA A 567 27.28 9.90 -4.49
C ALA A 567 27.77 8.65 -5.25
N PRO A 568 28.95 8.71 -5.89
CA PRO A 568 29.43 7.62 -6.77
C PRO A 568 29.59 6.27 -6.07
N ASP A 569 29.86 6.27 -4.77
CA ASP A 569 29.99 5.06 -3.94
C ASP A 569 28.65 4.59 -3.34
N ALA A 570 27.56 5.30 -3.60
CA ALA A 570 26.26 4.91 -3.07
C ALA A 570 25.80 3.58 -3.68
N PRO A 571 25.18 2.70 -2.86
CA PRO A 571 24.68 1.42 -3.32
C PRO A 571 23.47 1.62 -4.24
N VAL A 572 23.47 0.89 -5.35
CA VAL A 572 22.31 0.65 -6.21
C VAL A 572 21.96 -0.81 -6.03
N GLU A 573 20.76 -1.06 -5.59
CA GLU A 573 20.26 -2.38 -5.24
C GLU A 573 19.35 -2.92 -6.34
N PHE A 574 19.58 -4.16 -6.74
CA PHE A 574 18.77 -4.90 -7.69
C PHE A 574 18.11 -6.06 -6.93
N THR A 575 16.82 -6.27 -7.12
CA THR A 575 16.08 -7.37 -6.53
C THR A 575 15.41 -8.15 -7.66
N GLU A 576 15.46 -9.48 -7.62
CA GLU A 576 14.79 -10.31 -8.62
C GLU A 576 13.29 -9.96 -8.75
N MET A 577 12.77 -10.04 -9.96
CA MET A 577 11.33 -10.03 -10.19
C MET A 577 10.79 -11.45 -9.93
N LEU A 578 10.15 -11.65 -8.78
CA LEU A 578 9.50 -12.90 -8.39
C LEU A 578 8.15 -12.55 -7.72
N PRO A 579 7.01 -13.04 -8.22
CA PRO A 579 6.86 -13.81 -9.46
C PRO A 579 7.32 -13.05 -10.71
N GLY A 580 7.89 -13.77 -11.67
CA GLY A 580 8.16 -13.27 -13.03
C GLY A 580 7.01 -13.59 -13.98
N PRO A 581 7.05 -13.14 -15.26
CA PRO A 581 6.00 -13.43 -16.24
C PRO A 581 5.72 -14.91 -16.48
N ASP A 582 6.74 -15.75 -16.37
CA ASP A 582 6.60 -17.21 -16.56
C ASP A 582 6.03 -17.92 -15.29
N GLU A 583 5.83 -17.16 -14.21
CA GLU A 583 5.38 -17.64 -12.89
C GLU A 583 4.12 -16.91 -12.42
N CYS A 584 3.54 -16.09 -13.26
CA CYS A 584 2.24 -15.45 -13.05
C CYS A 584 1.29 -16.00 -14.11
N TRP A 585 0.14 -16.47 -13.68
CA TRP A 585 -0.92 -16.91 -14.58
C TRP A 585 -2.10 -15.95 -14.49
N VAL A 586 -2.80 -15.82 -15.59
CA VAL A 586 -4.07 -15.08 -15.70
C VAL A 586 -5.07 -16.08 -16.28
N GLU A 587 -6.23 -16.24 -15.63
CA GLU A 587 -7.36 -16.89 -16.30
C GLU A 587 -7.98 -15.89 -17.29
N ASP A 588 -8.18 -16.35 -18.53
CA ASP A 588 -8.84 -15.60 -19.61
C ASP A 588 -10.35 -15.41 -19.33
#